data_c20cfd7626df09c9cbde74bb3add9fdf
#
_entry.id   c20cfd7626df09c9cbde74bb3add9fdf
#
_cell.length_a   1.000
_cell.length_b   1.000
_cell.length_c   1.000
_cell.angle_alpha   90.00
_cell.angle_beta   90.00
_cell.angle_gamma   90.00
#
_symmetry.space_group_name_H-M   'P 1'
#
loop_
_entity.id
_entity.type
_entity.pdbx_description
1 polymer ?
#
loop_
_entity_poly.entity_id
_entity_poly.type
_entity_poly.pdbx_seq_one_letter_code
_entity_poly.pdbx_strand_id
1 'polypeptide(L)'
;MSSSCTYYPIYTAKIMSESFPLVMTFAATDPSGGAGMQADLLTISSMGCHPLSVVTAITVQDTSGVDDVLPIDAEWVVDQARAMLEDVPVAAFKIGLLGSVENIAAIAEILADYPDIPLVLDPVLSSGRGDELANDDMLDAMRELLIAQSTIITPNSMEARRLALDEDNDEDDPSLEECAKRILRMGCEYVLITGTHEQTPKVTNTLYSERGVISSDSWTRLPGIYHGSGCTLASAIAALMAQGVAVPEAVKEAQEYTWQTLNAGFRPGMGQHIPDRLFWARGEEDDEPQPEQPD
;
A
#
# COMPACT_ATOMS: atom_id res chain seq x y z
N MET A 1 35.65 31.35 41.15
CA MET A 1 35.09 30.98 39.84
C MET A 1 34.49 29.60 39.97
N SER A 2 33.21 29.51 40.32
CA SER A 2 32.49 28.24 40.54
C SER A 2 31.79 27.84 39.25
N SER A 3 32.25 26.73 38.69
CA SER A 3 31.62 26.12 37.51
C SER A 3 30.35 25.37 37.94
N SER A 4 29.19 25.90 37.54
CA SER A 4 27.89 25.24 37.75
C SER A 4 27.71 24.14 36.70
N CYS A 5 27.85 22.91 37.12
CA CYS A 5 27.51 21.74 36.32
C CYS A 5 25.98 21.62 36.29
N THR A 6 25.35 21.92 35.14
CA THR A 6 23.92 21.78 34.94
C THR A 6 23.62 20.28 34.78
N TYR A 7 23.00 19.69 35.80
CA TYR A 7 22.49 18.32 35.77
C TYR A 7 21.25 18.29 34.87
N TYR A 8 21.35 17.65 33.72
CA TYR A 8 20.15 17.23 32.96
C TYR A 8 19.52 16.01 33.67
N PRO A 9 18.26 16.08 34.04
CA PRO A 9 17.58 14.89 34.59
C PRO A 9 17.57 13.81 33.51
N ILE A 10 18.23 12.67 33.81
CA ILE A 10 18.05 11.46 33.03
C ILE A 10 16.61 11.06 33.24
N TYR A 11 15.75 11.28 32.24
CA TYR A 11 14.45 10.66 32.18
C TYR A 11 14.68 9.17 32.18
N THR A 12 14.48 8.52 33.33
CA THR A 12 14.22 7.09 33.40
C THR A 12 12.85 6.88 32.76
N ALA A 13 12.81 6.83 31.43
CA ALA A 13 11.68 6.34 30.71
C ALA A 13 11.42 4.94 31.26
N LYS A 14 10.29 4.76 31.88
CA LYS A 14 9.71 3.47 32.19
C LYS A 14 9.58 2.77 30.84
N ILE A 15 10.54 1.87 30.54
CA ILE A 15 10.48 1.00 29.39
C ILE A 15 9.33 0.03 29.68
N MET A 16 8.12 0.46 29.43
CA MET A 16 7.03 -0.43 29.06
C MET A 16 7.28 -0.68 27.58
N SER A 17 7.79 -1.87 27.26
CA SER A 17 7.88 -2.34 25.90
C SER A 17 6.46 -2.63 25.39
N GLU A 18 5.73 -1.60 25.01
CA GLU A 18 4.73 -1.75 23.97
C GLU A 18 5.56 -1.84 22.68
N SER A 19 5.85 -3.07 22.28
CA SER A 19 6.50 -3.31 20.99
C SER A 19 5.55 -2.82 19.91
N PHE A 20 6.02 -1.93 19.04
CA PHE A 20 5.26 -1.52 17.86
C PHE A 20 4.81 -2.76 17.08
N PRO A 21 3.57 -2.81 16.59
CA PRO A 21 3.15 -3.88 15.69
C PRO A 21 4.06 -3.93 14.46
N LEU A 22 4.44 -5.14 14.05
CA LEU A 22 5.38 -5.35 12.95
C LEU A 22 4.59 -5.69 11.68
N VAL A 23 4.79 -4.94 10.61
CA VAL A 23 4.17 -5.19 9.30
C VAL A 23 5.25 -5.55 8.30
N MET A 24 5.18 -6.77 7.75
CA MET A 24 6.10 -7.19 6.69
C MET A 24 5.51 -6.84 5.32
N THR A 25 6.26 -6.09 4.53
CA THR A 25 5.89 -5.75 3.16
C THR A 25 6.79 -6.42 2.15
N PHE A 26 6.18 -7.01 1.12
CA PHE A 26 6.81 -7.55 -0.08
C PHE A 26 6.54 -6.59 -1.23
N ALA A 27 7.54 -5.90 -1.70
CA ALA A 27 7.37 -4.89 -2.74
C ALA A 27 8.65 -4.61 -3.52
N ALA A 28 8.50 -4.11 -4.74
CA ALA A 28 9.62 -3.55 -5.50
C ALA A 28 10.05 -2.20 -4.93
N THR A 29 11.31 -1.83 -5.16
CA THR A 29 11.83 -0.50 -4.80
C THR A 29 11.30 0.57 -5.75
N ASP A 30 11.22 1.81 -5.28
CA ASP A 30 10.95 3.00 -6.10
C ASP A 30 11.94 4.12 -5.73
N PRO A 31 12.94 4.42 -6.58
CA PRO A 31 13.94 5.44 -6.29
C PRO A 31 13.35 6.85 -6.09
N SER A 32 12.15 7.13 -6.65
CA SER A 32 11.48 8.42 -6.46
C SER A 32 10.88 8.59 -5.06
N GLY A 33 10.70 7.50 -4.32
CA GLY A 33 10.03 7.48 -3.02
C GLY A 33 8.52 7.64 -3.11
N GLY A 34 7.95 7.68 -4.31
CA GLY A 34 6.52 7.89 -4.55
C GLY A 34 5.66 6.69 -4.27
N ALA A 35 6.12 5.49 -4.66
CA ALA A 35 5.40 4.23 -4.53
C ALA A 35 6.29 3.11 -3.97
N GLY A 36 5.91 1.87 -4.18
CA GLY A 36 6.69 0.68 -3.87
C GLY A 36 7.10 0.58 -2.40
N MET A 37 8.24 -0.06 -2.16
CA MET A 37 8.79 -0.28 -0.83
C MET A 37 8.92 1.01 -0.01
N GLN A 38 9.36 2.11 -0.62
CA GLN A 38 9.54 3.38 0.05
C GLN A 38 8.21 3.98 0.54
N ALA A 39 7.17 3.86 -0.27
CA ALA A 39 5.82 4.25 0.14
C ALA A 39 5.31 3.43 1.32
N ASP A 40 5.53 2.12 1.28
CA ASP A 40 5.12 1.19 2.31
C ASP A 40 5.81 1.51 3.64
N LEU A 41 7.16 1.64 3.62
CA LEU A 41 7.94 1.95 4.82
C LEU A 41 7.51 3.26 5.48
N LEU A 42 7.33 4.33 4.68
CA LEU A 42 6.91 5.63 5.18
C LEU A 42 5.49 5.59 5.74
N THR A 43 4.56 4.91 5.06
CA THR A 43 3.17 4.80 5.50
C THR A 43 3.05 4.01 6.78
N ILE A 44 3.62 2.79 6.83
CA ILE A 44 3.57 1.92 7.99
C ILE A 44 4.18 2.60 9.21
N SER A 45 5.33 3.30 9.04
CA SER A 45 5.96 4.06 10.10
C SER A 45 5.10 5.24 10.57
N SER A 46 4.49 5.99 9.63
CA SER A 46 3.59 7.11 9.93
C SER A 46 2.36 6.68 10.70
N MET A 47 1.88 5.46 10.45
CA MET A 47 0.73 4.86 11.11
C MET A 47 1.07 4.20 12.46
N GLY A 48 2.31 4.35 12.97
CA GLY A 48 2.72 3.88 14.30
C GLY A 48 3.10 2.40 14.35
N CYS A 49 3.39 1.76 13.22
CA CYS A 49 3.91 0.40 13.12
C CYS A 49 5.38 0.39 12.70
N HIS A 50 6.08 -0.72 12.93
CA HIS A 50 7.44 -0.91 12.44
C HIS A 50 7.42 -1.74 11.16
N PRO A 51 7.91 -1.21 10.02
CA PRO A 51 7.94 -1.94 8.77
C PRO A 51 9.12 -2.90 8.67
N LEU A 52 8.86 -4.11 8.18
CA LEU A 52 9.86 -5.08 7.76
C LEU A 52 9.83 -5.18 6.24
N SER A 53 10.98 -5.06 5.58
CA SER A 53 11.05 -4.94 4.12
C SER A 53 11.61 -6.21 3.47
N VAL A 54 10.86 -6.79 2.54
CA VAL A 54 11.30 -7.85 1.63
C VAL A 54 11.26 -7.31 0.21
N VAL A 55 12.43 -7.07 -0.37
CA VAL A 55 12.55 -6.52 -1.72
C VAL A 55 12.32 -7.61 -2.74
N THR A 56 11.32 -7.42 -3.62
CA THR A 56 10.92 -8.37 -4.66
C THR A 56 11.47 -8.03 -6.04
N ALA A 57 11.68 -6.74 -6.30
CA ALA A 57 12.28 -6.24 -7.54
C ALA A 57 12.97 -4.90 -7.31
N ILE A 58 13.88 -4.54 -8.19
CA ILE A 58 14.47 -3.20 -8.29
C ILE A 58 13.88 -2.55 -9.53
N THR A 59 13.38 -1.31 -9.41
CA THR A 59 12.92 -0.56 -10.56
C THR A 59 13.88 0.54 -10.96
N VAL A 60 13.92 0.82 -12.27
CA VAL A 60 14.45 2.05 -12.82
C VAL A 60 13.26 2.92 -13.16
N GLN A 61 12.98 3.90 -12.32
CA GLN A 61 11.83 4.79 -12.51
C GLN A 61 12.11 6.18 -11.93
N ASP A 62 11.34 7.15 -12.40
CA ASP A 62 11.30 8.51 -11.90
C ASP A 62 9.86 8.92 -11.56
N THR A 63 9.62 10.22 -11.38
CA THR A 63 8.27 10.74 -11.13
C THR A 63 7.35 10.68 -12.35
N SER A 64 7.89 10.37 -13.54
CA SER A 64 7.16 10.34 -14.80
C SER A 64 6.70 8.94 -15.20
N GLY A 65 7.43 7.88 -14.86
CA GLY A 65 7.09 6.50 -15.21
C GLY A 65 8.17 5.49 -14.86
N VAL A 66 7.90 4.24 -15.20
CA VAL A 66 8.80 3.09 -15.00
C VAL A 66 9.49 2.76 -16.32
N ASP A 67 10.83 2.77 -16.31
CA ASP A 67 11.64 2.45 -17.47
C ASP A 67 12.03 0.96 -17.51
N ASP A 68 12.30 0.36 -16.33
CA ASP A 68 12.73 -1.05 -16.25
C ASP A 68 12.40 -1.63 -14.87
N VAL A 69 12.22 -2.97 -14.82
CA VAL A 69 11.97 -3.74 -13.61
C VAL A 69 12.88 -4.96 -13.61
N LEU A 70 13.77 -5.06 -12.61
CA LEU A 70 14.63 -6.20 -12.38
C LEU A 70 14.08 -7.02 -11.22
N PRO A 71 13.41 -8.17 -11.43
CA PRO A 71 13.00 -9.07 -10.36
C PRO A 71 14.21 -9.55 -9.56
N ILE A 72 14.06 -9.61 -8.23
CA ILE A 72 15.02 -10.29 -7.37
C ILE A 72 14.77 -11.80 -7.48
N ASP A 73 15.84 -12.58 -7.49
CA ASP A 73 15.77 -14.03 -7.49
C ASP A 73 14.93 -14.53 -6.31
N ALA A 74 14.01 -15.44 -6.55
CA ALA A 74 13.03 -15.92 -5.56
C ALA A 74 13.71 -16.51 -4.30
N GLU A 75 14.87 -17.14 -4.43
CA GLU A 75 15.65 -17.63 -3.29
C GLU A 75 16.02 -16.50 -2.32
N TRP A 76 16.45 -15.34 -2.85
CA TRP A 76 16.74 -14.17 -2.03
C TRP A 76 15.50 -13.56 -1.38
N VAL A 77 14.35 -13.58 -2.06
CA VAL A 77 13.08 -13.12 -1.49
C VAL A 77 12.68 -14.01 -0.31
N VAL A 78 12.79 -15.33 -0.47
CA VAL A 78 12.53 -16.29 0.61
C VAL A 78 13.47 -16.08 1.80
N ASP A 79 14.76 -15.95 1.54
CA ASP A 79 15.77 -15.80 2.60
C ASP A 79 15.54 -14.50 3.41
N GLN A 80 15.22 -13.37 2.75
CA GLN A 80 14.88 -12.13 3.44
C GLN A 80 13.67 -12.33 4.37
N ALA A 81 12.59 -12.92 3.86
CA ALA A 81 11.36 -13.11 4.62
C ALA A 81 11.57 -14.09 5.81
N ARG A 82 12.18 -15.24 5.55
CA ARG A 82 12.40 -16.28 6.57
C ARG A 82 13.31 -15.78 7.70
N ALA A 83 14.38 -15.06 7.37
CA ALA A 83 15.27 -14.48 8.38
C ALA A 83 14.53 -13.58 9.38
N MET A 84 13.54 -12.82 8.92
CA MET A 84 12.76 -11.96 9.80
C MET A 84 11.63 -12.70 10.51
N LEU A 85 10.94 -13.63 9.83
CA LEU A 85 9.85 -14.42 10.41
C LEU A 85 10.33 -15.36 11.54
N GLU A 86 11.59 -15.79 11.50
CA GLU A 86 12.21 -16.60 12.55
C GLU A 86 12.65 -15.76 13.78
N ASP A 87 12.86 -14.45 13.61
CA ASP A 87 13.37 -13.55 14.66
C ASP A 87 12.26 -12.77 15.38
N VAL A 88 11.24 -12.34 14.64
CA VAL A 88 10.24 -11.39 15.18
C VAL A 88 8.78 -11.78 14.86
N PRO A 89 7.82 -11.47 15.76
CA PRO A 89 6.39 -11.74 15.52
C PRO A 89 5.80 -10.71 14.54
N VAL A 90 5.51 -11.11 13.31
CA VAL A 90 4.82 -10.28 12.32
C VAL A 90 3.33 -10.24 12.65
N ALA A 91 2.72 -9.05 12.61
CA ALA A 91 1.31 -8.81 12.93
C ALA A 91 0.43 -8.65 11.69
N ALA A 92 0.99 -8.28 10.54
CA ALA A 92 0.29 -8.23 9.25
C ALA A 92 1.28 -8.33 8.09
N PHE A 93 0.78 -8.84 6.96
CA PHE A 93 1.49 -8.84 5.69
C PHE A 93 0.89 -7.80 4.73
N LYS A 94 1.75 -7.17 3.93
CA LYS A 94 1.34 -6.37 2.77
C LYS A 94 2.08 -6.86 1.54
N ILE A 95 1.38 -7.06 0.45
CA ILE A 95 1.96 -7.39 -0.86
C ILE A 95 1.70 -6.24 -1.83
N GLY A 96 2.76 -5.82 -2.55
CA GLY A 96 2.69 -4.91 -3.69
C GLY A 96 3.23 -5.56 -4.97
N LEU A 97 4.05 -4.85 -5.74
CA LEU A 97 4.65 -5.37 -6.97
C LEU A 97 5.65 -6.50 -6.68
N LEU A 98 5.45 -7.68 -7.28
CA LEU A 98 6.24 -8.88 -7.01
C LEU A 98 7.33 -9.18 -8.04
N GLY A 99 7.17 -8.68 -9.28
CA GLY A 99 8.19 -8.71 -10.33
C GLY A 99 8.27 -9.99 -11.14
N SER A 100 7.90 -11.17 -10.61
CA SER A 100 7.91 -12.45 -11.36
C SER A 100 6.92 -13.47 -10.80
N VAL A 101 6.60 -14.49 -11.61
CA VAL A 101 5.79 -15.66 -11.22
C VAL A 101 6.46 -16.47 -10.12
N GLU A 102 7.78 -16.62 -10.19
CA GLU A 102 8.57 -17.34 -9.20
C GLU A 102 8.48 -16.67 -7.82
N ASN A 103 8.51 -15.35 -7.77
CA ASN A 103 8.31 -14.59 -6.54
C ASN A 103 6.91 -14.75 -5.97
N ILE A 104 5.87 -14.74 -6.85
CA ILE A 104 4.48 -14.98 -6.45
C ILE A 104 4.35 -16.35 -5.80
N ALA A 105 4.87 -17.40 -6.44
CA ALA A 105 4.82 -18.76 -5.91
C ALA A 105 5.58 -18.90 -4.58
N ALA A 106 6.79 -18.38 -4.51
CA ALA A 106 7.62 -18.45 -3.30
C ALA A 106 6.98 -17.71 -2.12
N ILE A 107 6.41 -16.54 -2.35
CA ILE A 107 5.71 -15.77 -1.31
C ILE A 107 4.44 -16.49 -0.88
N ALA A 108 3.67 -17.06 -1.80
CA ALA A 108 2.48 -17.83 -1.47
C ALA A 108 2.80 -19.04 -0.55
N GLU A 109 3.92 -19.72 -0.77
CA GLU A 109 4.40 -20.79 0.10
C GLU A 109 4.75 -20.27 1.51
N ILE A 110 5.39 -19.11 1.60
CA ILE A 110 5.69 -18.49 2.91
C ILE A 110 4.39 -18.17 3.66
N LEU A 111 3.43 -17.52 2.99
CA LEU A 111 2.17 -17.11 3.61
C LEU A 111 1.35 -18.30 4.11
N ALA A 112 1.39 -19.42 3.39
CA ALA A 112 0.72 -20.65 3.78
C ALA A 112 1.20 -21.22 5.14
N ASP A 113 2.41 -20.89 5.57
CA ASP A 113 2.93 -21.25 6.89
C ASP A 113 2.38 -20.34 8.02
N TYR A 114 1.76 -19.20 7.67
CA TYR A 114 1.24 -18.19 8.61
C TYR A 114 -0.22 -17.78 8.33
N PRO A 115 -1.15 -18.72 8.28
CA PRO A 115 -2.52 -18.47 7.83
C PRO A 115 -3.33 -17.55 8.77
N ASP A 116 -2.90 -17.39 10.01
CA ASP A 116 -3.57 -16.54 11.01
C ASP A 116 -3.13 -15.06 10.93
N ILE A 117 -2.08 -14.74 10.16
CA ILE A 117 -1.61 -13.36 9.99
C ILE A 117 -2.38 -12.70 8.84
N PRO A 118 -3.06 -11.56 9.08
CA PRO A 118 -3.83 -10.90 8.05
C PRO A 118 -2.94 -10.42 6.89
N LEU A 119 -3.43 -10.61 5.66
CA LEU A 119 -2.78 -10.23 4.43
C LEU A 119 -3.56 -9.16 3.67
N VAL A 120 -2.88 -8.05 3.35
CA VAL A 120 -3.36 -7.03 2.42
C VAL A 120 -2.65 -7.19 1.08
N LEU A 121 -3.39 -7.55 0.03
CA LEU A 121 -2.89 -7.67 -1.33
C LEU A 121 -3.25 -6.43 -2.15
N ASP A 122 -2.23 -5.65 -2.53
CA ASP A 122 -2.33 -4.58 -3.53
C ASP A 122 -1.93 -5.18 -4.90
N PRO A 123 -2.88 -5.50 -5.77
CA PRO A 123 -2.61 -6.25 -6.99
C PRO A 123 -2.09 -5.31 -8.09
N VAL A 124 -0.86 -4.85 -7.93
CA VAL A 124 -0.23 -3.88 -8.83
C VAL A 124 0.01 -4.51 -10.20
N LEU A 125 -0.89 -4.24 -11.15
CA LEU A 125 -0.79 -4.74 -12.55
C LEU A 125 -0.19 -3.70 -13.49
N SER A 126 -0.31 -2.41 -13.16
CA SER A 126 0.24 -1.32 -13.95
C SER A 126 0.72 -0.16 -13.08
N SER A 127 1.64 0.65 -13.61
CA SER A 127 2.04 1.90 -12.98
C SER A 127 0.88 2.91 -12.98
N GLY A 128 0.95 3.94 -12.12
CA GLY A 128 -0.03 5.03 -12.12
C GLY A 128 -0.17 5.78 -13.46
N ARG A 129 0.76 5.57 -14.40
CA ARG A 129 0.76 6.08 -15.77
C ARG A 129 0.13 5.09 -16.76
N GLY A 130 0.03 3.81 -16.39
CA GLY A 130 -0.48 2.74 -17.23
C GLY A 130 0.61 1.86 -17.87
N ASP A 131 1.88 2.02 -17.46
CA ASP A 131 2.94 1.09 -17.88
C ASP A 131 2.62 -0.30 -17.30
N GLU A 132 2.64 -1.35 -18.10
CA GLU A 132 2.35 -2.70 -17.66
C GLU A 132 3.47 -3.23 -16.76
N LEU A 133 3.12 -3.68 -15.56
CA LEU A 133 4.05 -4.19 -14.55
C LEU A 133 3.86 -5.67 -14.23
N ALA A 134 2.73 -6.26 -14.65
CA ALA A 134 2.44 -7.67 -14.53
C ALA A 134 1.85 -8.20 -15.83
N ASN A 135 2.48 -9.26 -16.37
CA ASN A 135 1.97 -9.99 -17.52
C ASN A 135 0.84 -10.95 -17.11
N ASP A 136 0.25 -11.64 -18.10
CA ASP A 136 -0.87 -12.54 -17.86
C ASP A 136 -0.47 -13.75 -16.99
N ASP A 137 0.73 -14.31 -17.14
CA ASP A 137 1.23 -15.40 -16.30
C ASP A 137 1.32 -14.99 -14.82
N MET A 138 1.72 -13.75 -14.53
CA MET A 138 1.76 -13.20 -13.16
C MET A 138 0.33 -12.97 -12.63
N LEU A 139 -0.58 -12.52 -13.48
CA LEU A 139 -1.98 -12.35 -13.13
C LEU A 139 -2.63 -13.67 -12.72
N ASP A 140 -2.40 -14.72 -13.50
CA ASP A 140 -2.92 -16.06 -13.23
C ASP A 140 -2.29 -16.62 -11.94
N ALA A 141 -1.01 -16.49 -11.76
CA ALA A 141 -0.34 -16.89 -10.51
C ALA A 141 -0.91 -16.15 -9.28
N MET A 142 -1.22 -14.84 -9.39
CA MET A 142 -1.89 -14.11 -8.31
C MET A 142 -3.29 -14.64 -8.02
N ARG A 143 -4.09 -14.91 -9.06
CA ARG A 143 -5.44 -15.48 -8.94
C ARG A 143 -5.42 -16.82 -8.23
N GLU A 144 -4.51 -17.72 -8.65
CA GLU A 144 -4.45 -19.08 -8.14
C GLU A 144 -3.83 -19.19 -6.74
N LEU A 145 -2.81 -18.38 -6.44
CA LEU A 145 -1.96 -18.60 -5.28
C LEU A 145 -2.14 -17.58 -4.15
N LEU A 146 -2.46 -16.30 -4.45
CA LEU A 146 -2.46 -15.24 -3.45
C LEU A 146 -3.85 -14.77 -3.03
N ILE A 147 -4.82 -14.70 -3.97
CA ILE A 147 -6.14 -14.13 -3.66
C ILE A 147 -6.82 -14.93 -2.56
N ALA A 148 -6.79 -16.25 -2.61
CA ALA A 148 -7.42 -17.11 -1.60
C ALA A 148 -6.79 -17.00 -0.19
N GLN A 149 -5.56 -16.51 -0.09
CA GLN A 149 -4.87 -16.30 1.18
C GLN A 149 -5.05 -14.87 1.71
N SER A 150 -5.67 -13.97 0.90
CA SER A 150 -5.78 -12.56 1.25
C SER A 150 -6.98 -12.28 2.16
N THR A 151 -6.74 -11.56 3.26
CA THR A 151 -7.84 -11.01 4.07
C THR A 151 -8.54 -9.90 3.30
N ILE A 152 -7.78 -9.04 2.62
CA ILE A 152 -8.33 -7.99 1.77
C ILE A 152 -7.45 -7.77 0.54
N ILE A 153 -8.10 -7.59 -0.61
CA ILE A 153 -7.47 -7.15 -1.86
C ILE A 153 -7.96 -5.75 -2.22
N THR A 154 -7.06 -4.88 -2.74
CA THR A 154 -7.32 -3.45 -2.96
C THR A 154 -7.19 -3.01 -4.43
N PRO A 155 -7.82 -3.68 -5.40
CA PRO A 155 -7.70 -3.32 -6.81
C PRO A 155 -8.32 -1.96 -7.11
N ASN A 156 -7.74 -1.21 -8.04
CA ASN A 156 -8.46 -0.14 -8.70
C ASN A 156 -9.49 -0.72 -9.70
N SER A 157 -10.35 0.13 -10.28
CA SER A 157 -11.41 -0.34 -11.15
C SER A 157 -10.91 -1.05 -12.42
N MET A 158 -9.73 -0.69 -12.93
CA MET A 158 -9.12 -1.36 -14.10
C MET A 158 -8.55 -2.72 -13.70
N GLU A 159 -7.84 -2.79 -12.60
CA GLU A 159 -7.31 -4.03 -12.03
C GLU A 159 -8.43 -5.00 -11.64
N ALA A 160 -9.51 -4.48 -11.04
CA ALA A 160 -10.68 -5.30 -10.69
C ALA A 160 -11.32 -5.96 -11.92
N ARG A 161 -11.46 -5.21 -13.03
CA ARG A 161 -11.96 -5.76 -14.29
C ARG A 161 -10.99 -6.82 -14.84
N ARG A 162 -9.68 -6.53 -14.87
CA ARG A 162 -8.67 -7.46 -15.37
C ARG A 162 -8.60 -8.75 -14.53
N LEU A 163 -8.66 -8.65 -13.19
CA LEU A 163 -8.71 -9.81 -12.30
C LEU A 163 -10.00 -10.63 -12.45
N ALA A 164 -11.12 -10.00 -12.80
CA ALA A 164 -12.41 -10.63 -12.90
C ALA A 164 -12.75 -11.12 -14.32
N LEU A 165 -11.90 -10.88 -15.34
CA LEU A 165 -12.15 -11.34 -16.70
C LEU A 165 -12.33 -12.85 -16.73
N ASP A 166 -13.31 -13.30 -17.52
CA ASP A 166 -13.55 -14.68 -17.85
C ASP A 166 -12.92 -14.93 -19.23
N GLU A 167 -11.86 -15.71 -19.29
CA GLU A 167 -11.12 -15.99 -20.52
C GLU A 167 -11.97 -16.67 -21.60
N ASP A 168 -13.07 -17.32 -21.22
CA ASP A 168 -13.99 -17.98 -22.12
C ASP A 168 -15.02 -17.00 -22.75
N ASN A 169 -15.01 -15.70 -22.39
CA ASN A 169 -15.99 -14.73 -22.84
C ASN A 169 -15.39 -13.37 -23.22
N ASP A 170 -14.93 -13.23 -24.45
CA ASP A 170 -14.31 -12.01 -25.02
C ASP A 170 -15.24 -10.76 -25.02
N GLU A 171 -16.55 -10.92 -24.86
CA GLU A 171 -17.53 -9.82 -24.82
C GLU A 171 -17.91 -9.41 -23.39
N ASP A 172 -17.21 -9.96 -22.37
CA ASP A 172 -17.54 -9.72 -20.97
C ASP A 172 -17.07 -8.34 -20.50
N ASP A 173 -18.01 -7.46 -20.14
CA ASP A 173 -17.75 -6.17 -19.50
C ASP A 173 -18.49 -6.11 -18.15
N PRO A 174 -17.96 -6.79 -17.12
CA PRO A 174 -18.63 -6.89 -15.84
C PRO A 174 -18.67 -5.55 -15.11
N SER A 175 -19.79 -5.29 -14.43
CA SER A 175 -19.86 -4.16 -13.48
C SER A 175 -18.83 -4.34 -12.34
N LEU A 176 -18.44 -3.25 -11.66
CA LEU A 176 -17.50 -3.34 -10.53
C LEU A 176 -18.04 -4.22 -9.39
N GLU A 177 -19.36 -4.25 -9.19
CA GLU A 177 -20.00 -5.17 -8.25
C GLU A 177 -19.84 -6.64 -8.68
N GLU A 178 -19.98 -6.94 -9.96
CA GLU A 178 -19.76 -8.31 -10.47
C GLU A 178 -18.28 -8.67 -10.42
N CYS A 179 -17.36 -7.72 -10.70
CA CYS A 179 -15.92 -7.92 -10.50
C CYS A 179 -15.60 -8.32 -9.05
N ALA A 180 -16.15 -7.58 -8.09
CA ALA A 180 -15.97 -7.88 -6.67
C ALA A 180 -16.47 -9.28 -6.31
N LYS A 181 -17.66 -9.67 -6.81
CA LYS A 181 -18.22 -11.01 -6.58
C LYS A 181 -17.34 -12.13 -7.16
N ARG A 182 -16.79 -11.93 -8.35
CA ARG A 182 -15.88 -12.91 -8.98
C ARG A 182 -14.59 -13.05 -8.18
N ILE A 183 -13.99 -11.93 -7.75
CA ILE A 183 -12.77 -11.93 -6.93
C ILE A 183 -13.03 -12.60 -5.58
N LEU A 184 -14.16 -12.30 -4.90
CA LEU A 184 -14.53 -12.96 -3.64
C LEU A 184 -14.70 -14.48 -3.80
N ARG A 185 -15.20 -14.97 -4.94
CA ARG A 185 -15.29 -16.41 -5.23
C ARG A 185 -13.93 -17.09 -5.35
N MET A 186 -12.84 -16.34 -5.58
CA MET A 186 -11.47 -16.87 -5.56
C MET A 186 -10.95 -17.09 -4.13
N GLY A 187 -11.68 -16.63 -3.08
CA GLY A 187 -11.47 -17.01 -1.69
C GLY A 187 -11.01 -15.93 -0.73
N CYS A 188 -10.77 -14.68 -1.17
CA CYS A 188 -10.46 -13.57 -0.24
C CYS A 188 -11.72 -13.19 0.58
N GLU A 189 -11.51 -12.59 1.77
CA GLU A 189 -12.62 -12.21 2.66
C GLU A 189 -13.26 -10.88 2.25
N TYR A 190 -12.43 -9.91 1.80
CA TYR A 190 -12.87 -8.56 1.42
C TYR A 190 -12.21 -8.10 0.12
N VAL A 191 -12.95 -7.29 -0.64
CA VAL A 191 -12.46 -6.59 -1.84
C VAL A 191 -12.78 -5.11 -1.72
N LEU A 192 -11.75 -4.27 -1.71
CA LEU A 192 -11.90 -2.82 -1.78
C LEU A 192 -11.61 -2.35 -3.20
N ILE A 193 -12.64 -2.08 -4.00
CA ILE A 193 -12.46 -1.51 -5.33
C ILE A 193 -12.34 0.00 -5.24
N THR A 194 -11.21 0.56 -5.70
CA THR A 194 -10.97 2.00 -5.72
C THR A 194 -11.38 2.61 -7.07
N GLY A 195 -12.16 3.71 -7.02
CA GLY A 195 -12.73 4.39 -8.17
C GLY A 195 -11.84 5.45 -8.81
N THR A 196 -10.53 5.42 -8.58
CA THR A 196 -9.61 6.47 -9.06
C THR A 196 -9.65 6.65 -10.57
N HIS A 197 -9.81 5.57 -11.34
CA HIS A 197 -9.83 5.57 -12.81
C HIS A 197 -11.24 5.81 -13.41
N GLU A 198 -12.28 5.84 -12.58
CA GLU A 198 -13.62 6.21 -13.04
C GLU A 198 -13.69 7.73 -13.28
N GLN A 199 -14.29 8.12 -14.40
CA GLN A 199 -14.37 9.54 -14.80
C GLN A 199 -15.50 10.27 -14.06
N THR A 200 -15.42 10.35 -12.75
CA THR A 200 -16.43 10.97 -11.88
C THR A 200 -15.84 12.14 -11.10
N PRO A 201 -16.65 13.14 -10.71
CA PRO A 201 -16.19 14.29 -9.91
C PRO A 201 -15.66 13.89 -8.52
N LYS A 202 -16.09 12.76 -8.01
CA LYS A 202 -15.62 12.18 -6.75
C LYS A 202 -14.98 10.83 -7.02
N VAL A 203 -13.97 10.48 -6.24
CA VAL A 203 -13.43 9.13 -6.19
C VAL A 203 -14.29 8.35 -5.21
N THR A 204 -14.96 7.30 -5.68
CA THR A 204 -15.78 6.43 -4.83
C THR A 204 -15.11 5.09 -4.70
N ASN A 205 -14.81 4.70 -3.47
CA ASN A 205 -14.23 3.40 -3.13
C ASN A 205 -15.30 2.57 -2.44
N THR A 206 -15.45 1.31 -2.85
CA THR A 206 -16.49 0.43 -2.31
C THR A 206 -15.87 -0.84 -1.76
N LEU A 207 -16.15 -1.13 -0.49
CA LEU A 207 -15.75 -2.34 0.20
C LEU A 207 -16.85 -3.40 0.07
N TYR A 208 -16.46 -4.58 -0.37
CA TYR A 208 -17.32 -5.74 -0.55
C TYR A 208 -16.87 -6.91 0.33
N SER A 209 -17.82 -7.74 0.70
CA SER A 209 -17.59 -9.09 1.25
C SER A 209 -18.60 -10.06 0.63
N GLU A 210 -18.58 -11.33 1.03
CA GLU A 210 -19.60 -12.30 0.61
C GLU A 210 -21.05 -11.85 0.92
N ARG A 211 -21.24 -10.95 1.89
CA ARG A 211 -22.54 -10.37 2.25
C ARG A 211 -22.99 -9.23 1.33
N GLY A 212 -22.18 -8.88 0.35
CA GLY A 212 -22.38 -7.73 -0.55
C GLY A 212 -21.60 -6.49 -0.13
N VAL A 213 -22.12 -5.31 -0.45
CA VAL A 213 -21.50 -4.03 -0.11
C VAL A 213 -21.50 -3.81 1.41
N ILE A 214 -20.32 -3.56 1.97
CA ILE A 214 -20.14 -3.21 3.39
C ILE A 214 -20.16 -1.68 3.57
N SER A 215 -19.37 -0.97 2.77
CA SER A 215 -19.34 0.49 2.75
C SER A 215 -19.03 1.02 1.35
N SER A 216 -19.41 2.30 1.12
CA SER A 216 -19.06 3.02 -0.09
C SER A 216 -18.76 4.48 0.30
N ASP A 217 -17.49 4.84 0.21
CA ASP A 217 -16.96 6.12 0.64
C ASP A 217 -16.58 6.98 -0.57
N SER A 218 -16.92 8.27 -0.52
CA SER A 218 -16.69 9.19 -1.64
C SER A 218 -15.81 10.36 -1.21
N TRP A 219 -14.72 10.55 -1.92
CA TRP A 219 -13.71 11.57 -1.66
C TRP A 219 -13.70 12.62 -2.77
N THR A 220 -13.44 13.86 -2.41
CA THR A 220 -13.24 14.92 -3.42
C THR A 220 -12.02 14.56 -4.26
N ARG A 221 -12.20 14.54 -5.58
CA ARG A 221 -11.08 14.32 -6.50
C ARG A 221 -10.12 15.51 -6.43
N LEU A 222 -8.90 15.26 -6.01
CA LEU A 222 -7.85 16.27 -5.97
C LEU A 222 -7.32 16.55 -7.39
N PRO A 223 -6.89 17.78 -7.67
CA PRO A 223 -6.28 18.11 -8.95
C PRO A 223 -4.90 17.45 -9.05
N GLY A 224 -4.59 16.89 -10.22
CA GLY A 224 -3.29 16.27 -10.50
C GLY A 224 -3.34 14.75 -10.54
N ILE A 225 -2.17 14.18 -10.79
CA ILE A 225 -1.93 12.74 -10.83
C ILE A 225 -0.93 12.42 -9.73
N TYR A 226 -1.23 11.40 -8.94
CA TYR A 226 -0.45 11.04 -7.76
C TYR A 226 0.17 9.65 -7.91
N HIS A 227 1.47 9.56 -7.68
CA HIS A 227 2.22 8.32 -7.68
C HIS A 227 2.19 7.66 -6.30
N GLY A 228 1.79 6.38 -6.24
CA GLY A 228 1.79 5.59 -5.01
C GLY A 228 0.60 5.79 -4.08
N SER A 229 -0.52 6.32 -4.56
CA SER A 229 -1.75 6.41 -3.77
C SER A 229 -2.31 5.03 -3.37
N GLY A 230 -2.26 4.03 -4.26
CA GLY A 230 -2.64 2.64 -3.98
C GLY A 230 -1.75 2.02 -2.91
N CYS A 231 -0.43 2.09 -3.08
CA CYS A 231 0.54 1.59 -2.10
C CYS A 231 0.35 2.24 -0.73
N THR A 232 0.06 3.55 -0.68
CA THR A 232 -0.23 4.26 0.57
C THR A 232 -1.49 3.70 1.24
N LEU A 233 -2.57 3.51 0.48
CA LEU A 233 -3.83 2.97 1.00
C LEU A 233 -3.66 1.55 1.53
N ALA A 234 -3.08 0.66 0.75
CA ALA A 234 -2.87 -0.73 1.13
C ALA A 234 -1.97 -0.86 2.38
N SER A 235 -0.90 -0.08 2.45
CA SER A 235 0.01 -0.07 3.61
C SER A 235 -0.63 0.52 4.86
N ALA A 236 -1.50 1.54 4.72
CA ALA A 236 -2.26 2.08 5.84
C ALA A 236 -3.27 1.06 6.37
N ILE A 237 -3.97 0.32 5.49
CA ILE A 237 -4.86 -0.78 5.89
C ILE A 237 -4.06 -1.85 6.66
N ALA A 238 -2.90 -2.27 6.15
CA ALA A 238 -2.07 -3.27 6.80
C ALA A 238 -1.59 -2.82 8.18
N ALA A 239 -1.20 -1.55 8.33
CA ALA A 239 -0.78 -0.98 9.62
C ALA A 239 -1.93 -0.97 10.64
N LEU A 240 -3.15 -0.59 10.24
CA LEU A 240 -4.32 -0.59 11.12
C LEU A 240 -4.74 -2.00 11.50
N MET A 241 -4.70 -2.95 10.57
CA MET A 241 -4.99 -4.37 10.86
C MET A 241 -3.94 -4.96 11.82
N ALA A 242 -2.66 -4.61 11.66
CA ALA A 242 -1.60 -5.00 12.59
C ALA A 242 -1.83 -4.47 14.02
N GLN A 243 -2.54 -3.35 14.18
CA GLN A 243 -2.97 -2.79 15.46
C GLN A 243 -4.26 -3.43 15.99
N GLY A 244 -4.84 -4.40 15.28
CA GLY A 244 -6.07 -5.09 15.68
C GLY A 244 -7.36 -4.37 15.29
N VAL A 245 -7.30 -3.37 14.43
CA VAL A 245 -8.49 -2.68 13.90
C VAL A 245 -9.19 -3.61 12.90
N ALA A 246 -10.52 -3.74 13.01
CA ALA A 246 -11.29 -4.57 12.09
C ALA A 246 -11.30 -4.00 10.67
N VAL A 247 -11.40 -4.87 9.65
CA VAL A 247 -11.24 -4.48 8.24
C VAL A 247 -12.11 -3.29 7.81
N PRO A 248 -13.43 -3.21 8.12
CA PRO A 248 -14.24 -2.06 7.69
C PRO A 248 -13.78 -0.72 8.25
N GLU A 249 -13.40 -0.70 9.53
CA GLU A 249 -12.85 0.48 10.21
C GLU A 249 -11.46 0.83 9.69
N ALA A 250 -10.59 -0.17 9.52
CA ALA A 250 -9.26 0.01 8.96
C ALA A 250 -9.32 0.61 7.54
N VAL A 251 -10.21 0.13 6.69
CA VAL A 251 -10.42 0.66 5.34
C VAL A 251 -10.87 2.12 5.38
N LYS A 252 -11.80 2.47 6.29
CA LYS A 252 -12.28 3.84 6.40
C LYS A 252 -11.18 4.80 6.86
N GLU A 253 -10.45 4.47 7.90
CA GLU A 253 -9.37 5.29 8.45
C GLU A 253 -8.19 5.40 7.46
N ALA A 254 -7.85 4.30 6.79
CA ALA A 254 -6.80 4.29 5.77
C ALA A 254 -7.14 5.18 4.56
N GLN A 255 -8.40 5.24 4.14
CA GLN A 255 -8.84 6.13 3.07
C GLN A 255 -8.73 7.60 3.50
N GLU A 256 -9.12 7.94 4.72
CA GLU A 256 -8.98 9.29 5.26
C GLU A 256 -7.50 9.71 5.32
N TYR A 257 -6.64 8.87 5.91
CA TYR A 257 -5.21 9.12 5.93
C TYR A 257 -4.65 9.30 4.51
N THR A 258 -4.98 8.40 3.58
CA THR A 258 -4.52 8.47 2.19
C THR A 258 -4.95 9.77 1.54
N TRP A 259 -6.20 10.18 1.68
CA TRP A 259 -6.69 11.44 1.12
C TRP A 259 -5.92 12.65 1.68
N GLN A 260 -5.61 12.65 2.96
CA GLN A 260 -4.81 13.70 3.62
C GLN A 260 -3.39 13.75 3.05
N THR A 261 -2.73 12.59 2.88
CA THR A 261 -1.38 12.54 2.28
C THR A 261 -1.36 13.06 0.84
N LEU A 262 -2.42 12.78 0.07
CA LEU A 262 -2.57 13.30 -1.29
C LEU A 262 -2.82 14.80 -1.31
N ASN A 263 -3.68 15.30 -0.40
CA ASN A 263 -3.98 16.71 -0.29
C ASN A 263 -2.75 17.55 0.10
N ALA A 264 -1.88 16.99 0.94
CA ALA A 264 -0.57 17.58 1.29
C ALA A 264 0.54 17.21 0.30
N GLY A 265 0.23 16.48 -0.77
CA GLY A 265 1.19 15.98 -1.73
C GLY A 265 1.97 17.07 -2.44
N PHE A 266 3.20 16.79 -2.79
CA PHE A 266 4.12 17.72 -3.43
C PHE A 266 4.66 17.14 -4.76
N ARG A 267 5.20 18.01 -5.59
CA ARG A 267 5.74 17.65 -6.90
C ARG A 267 7.25 17.85 -6.94
N PRO A 268 8.06 16.79 -6.68
CA PRO A 268 9.52 16.91 -6.61
C PRO A 268 10.18 17.07 -7.97
N GLY A 269 9.52 16.64 -9.06
CA GLY A 269 10.05 16.61 -10.41
C GLY A 269 9.04 17.07 -11.45
N MET A 270 9.23 16.65 -12.71
CA MET A 270 8.35 17.03 -13.82
C MET A 270 7.13 16.10 -13.97
N GLY A 271 7.13 14.95 -13.30
CA GLY A 271 6.09 13.93 -13.38
C GLY A 271 4.94 14.14 -12.39
N GLN A 272 4.53 13.06 -11.77
CA GLN A 272 3.39 12.99 -10.84
C GLN A 272 3.70 13.65 -9.49
N HIS A 273 2.66 13.98 -8.73
CA HIS A 273 2.80 14.35 -7.32
C HIS A 273 3.09 13.11 -6.48
N ILE A 274 3.82 13.31 -5.38
CA ILE A 274 4.10 12.29 -4.38
C ILE A 274 3.28 12.62 -3.12
N PRO A 275 2.57 11.65 -2.52
CA PRO A 275 1.85 11.83 -1.27
C PRO A 275 2.80 12.21 -0.12
N ASP A 276 2.47 13.22 0.66
CA ASP A 276 3.21 13.53 1.90
C ASP A 276 2.71 12.66 3.06
N ARG A 277 3.37 11.56 3.28
CA ARG A 277 2.98 10.57 4.30
C ARG A 277 3.27 11.01 5.73
N LEU A 278 4.01 12.10 5.89
CA LEU A 278 4.34 12.72 7.17
C LEU A 278 3.74 14.12 7.31
N PHE A 279 2.64 14.40 6.61
CA PHE A 279 1.96 15.70 6.58
C PHE A 279 1.68 16.25 8.00
N TRP A 280 1.34 15.40 8.93
CA TRP A 280 1.05 15.76 10.33
C TRP A 280 2.28 16.21 11.12
N ALA A 281 3.50 15.84 10.68
CA ALA A 281 4.75 16.22 11.32
C ALA A 281 5.31 17.56 10.79
N ARG A 282 4.73 18.10 9.72
CA ARG A 282 5.05 19.43 9.21
C ARG A 282 4.18 20.43 9.96
N GLY A 283 4.79 21.34 10.72
CA GLY A 283 4.06 22.44 11.37
C GLY A 283 3.27 23.24 10.31
N GLU A 284 2.12 23.81 10.71
CA GLU A 284 1.52 24.89 9.93
C GLU A 284 2.62 25.93 9.70
N GLU A 285 2.99 26.20 8.44
CA GLU A 285 3.79 27.37 8.13
C GLU A 285 2.97 28.55 8.65
N ASP A 286 3.44 29.19 9.73
CA ASP A 286 2.92 30.46 10.16
C ASP A 286 2.96 31.37 8.92
N ASP A 287 1.80 31.81 8.45
CA ASP A 287 1.65 32.87 7.45
C ASP A 287 2.27 34.16 8.03
N GLU A 288 3.60 34.22 8.04
CA GLU A 288 4.28 35.50 8.29
C GLU A 288 3.93 36.41 7.10
N PRO A 289 3.21 37.50 7.32
CA PRO A 289 2.91 38.44 6.27
C PRO A 289 4.22 38.92 5.64
N GLN A 290 4.38 38.71 4.34
CA GLN A 290 5.54 39.21 3.62
C GLN A 290 5.69 40.72 3.88
N PRO A 291 6.87 41.23 4.24
CA PRO A 291 7.07 42.65 4.45
C PRO A 291 6.75 43.39 3.14
N GLU A 292 5.82 44.36 3.24
CA GLU A 292 5.49 45.25 2.13
C GLU A 292 6.79 45.87 1.59
N GLN A 293 7.05 45.69 0.32
CA GLN A 293 8.15 46.38 -0.35
C GLN A 293 7.83 47.88 -0.39
N PRO A 294 8.67 48.74 0.09
CA PRO A 294 8.46 50.20 -0.03
C PRO A 294 8.62 50.61 -1.51
N ASP A 295 7.67 51.47 -1.97
CA ASP A 295 7.65 52.13 -3.28
C ASP A 295 8.94 52.90 -3.63
#